data_986d3b321cacad9ea9ed7197ca7b2378
#
_entry.id   986d3b321cacad9ea9ed7197ca7b2378
#
_cell.length_a   1.000
_cell.length_b   1.000
_cell.length_c   1.000
_cell.angle_alpha   90.00
_cell.angle_beta   90.00
_cell.angle_gamma   90.00
#
_symmetry.space_group_name_H-M   'P 1'
#
loop_
_entity.id
_entity.type
_entity.pdbx_description
1 polymer ?
#
loop_
_entity_poly.entity_id
_entity_poly.type
_entity_poly.pdbx_seq_one_letter_code
_entity_poly.pdbx_strand_id
1 'polypeptide(L)'
;MIEYVITVFLAIGVIFNFLASVGILRFPDVYTRIHAATKCTTFGTIFIVLATVVYSIYNWLPTHDPRWVTIGIHSALVVIFLVLTNPVGAHAIGRAARKSGIRPYGAVIDELEGRL
;
A
#
# COMPACT_ATOMS: atom_id res chain seq x y z
N MET A 1 7.99 26.47 1.88
CA MET A 1 8.92 25.42 1.46
C MET A 1 8.45 24.03 1.89
N ILE A 2 8.11 23.86 3.14
CA ILE A 2 7.62 22.56 3.64
C ILE A 2 6.29 22.16 2.99
N GLU A 3 5.46 23.13 2.64
CA GLU A 3 4.19 22.88 1.96
C GLU A 3 4.41 22.19 0.60
N TYR A 4 5.46 22.59 -0.11
CA TYR A 4 5.81 21.97 -1.38
C TYR A 4 6.26 20.51 -1.19
N VAL A 5 7.04 20.23 -0.16
CA VAL A 5 7.49 18.89 0.17
C VAL A 5 6.29 17.99 0.48
N ILE A 6 5.36 18.48 1.31
CA ILE A 6 4.14 17.76 1.67
C ILE A 6 3.29 17.48 0.43
N THR A 7 3.11 18.50 -0.42
CA THR A 7 2.34 18.37 -1.66
C THR A 7 2.95 17.33 -2.60
N VAL A 8 4.28 17.34 -2.73
CA VAL A 8 4.99 16.37 -3.58
C VAL A 8 4.79 14.95 -3.06
N PHE A 9 4.94 14.74 -1.76
CA PHE A 9 4.73 13.41 -1.17
C PHE A 9 3.29 12.93 -1.35
N LEU A 10 2.31 13.82 -1.13
CA LEU A 10 0.90 13.48 -1.35
C LEU A 10 0.63 13.15 -2.82
N ALA A 11 1.19 13.92 -3.74
CA ALA A 11 1.02 13.68 -5.17
C ALA A 11 1.58 12.31 -5.58
N ILE A 12 2.77 11.97 -5.11
CA ILE A 12 3.40 10.67 -5.37
C ILE A 12 2.51 9.55 -4.82
N GLY A 13 2.04 9.69 -3.58
CA GLY A 13 1.17 8.71 -2.94
C GLY A 13 -0.13 8.49 -3.70
N VAL A 14 -0.78 9.57 -4.13
CA VAL A 14 -2.03 9.51 -4.91
C VAL A 14 -1.78 8.83 -6.26
N ILE A 15 -0.69 9.16 -6.94
CA ILE A 15 -0.34 8.57 -8.23
C ILE A 15 -0.15 7.06 -8.08
N PHE A 16 0.60 6.60 -7.08
CA PHE A 16 0.81 5.17 -6.85
C PHE A 16 -0.49 4.44 -6.50
N ASN A 17 -1.37 5.04 -5.69
CA ASN A 17 -2.67 4.45 -5.40
C ASN A 17 -3.56 4.38 -6.63
N PHE A 18 -3.51 5.39 -7.49
CA PHE A 18 -4.21 5.38 -8.77
C PHE A 18 -3.69 4.26 -9.67
N LEU A 19 -2.37 4.09 -9.75
CA LEU A 19 -1.77 2.99 -10.51
C LEU A 19 -2.18 1.62 -9.97
N ALA A 20 -2.31 1.49 -8.65
CA ALA A 20 -2.81 0.26 -8.04
C ALA A 20 -4.23 -0.06 -8.52
N SER A 21 -5.10 0.95 -8.56
CA SER A 21 -6.47 0.78 -9.05
C SER A 21 -6.51 0.38 -10.52
N VAL A 22 -5.70 1.02 -11.36
CA VAL A 22 -5.58 0.67 -12.78
C VAL A 22 -5.09 -0.77 -12.95
N GLY A 23 -4.10 -1.17 -12.13
CA GLY A 23 -3.57 -2.53 -12.17
C GLY A 23 -4.63 -3.58 -11.84
N ILE A 24 -5.45 -3.34 -10.83
CA ILE A 24 -6.53 -4.26 -10.46
C ILE A 24 -7.52 -4.42 -11.61
N LEU A 25 -7.80 -3.36 -12.34
CA LEU A 25 -8.79 -3.37 -13.41
C LEU A 25 -8.25 -3.91 -14.74
N ARG A 26 -6.95 -3.77 -14.99
CA ARG A 26 -6.38 -4.00 -16.33
C ARG A 26 -5.53 -5.26 -16.45
N PHE A 27 -4.93 -5.74 -15.38
CA PHE A 27 -4.08 -6.93 -15.50
C PHE A 27 -4.91 -8.19 -15.73
N PRO A 28 -4.35 -9.16 -16.49
CA PRO A 28 -5.14 -10.30 -16.99
C PRO A 28 -5.50 -11.33 -15.94
N ASP A 29 -4.71 -11.48 -14.86
CA ASP A 29 -4.97 -12.51 -13.86
C ASP A 29 -4.98 -11.97 -12.43
N VAL A 30 -5.49 -12.80 -11.51
CA VAL A 30 -5.59 -12.44 -10.09
C VAL A 30 -4.22 -12.22 -9.46
N TYR A 31 -3.23 -13.01 -9.83
CA TYR A 31 -1.88 -12.93 -9.25
C TYR A 31 -1.19 -11.62 -9.60
N THR A 32 -1.28 -11.20 -10.86
CA THR A 32 -0.72 -9.92 -11.31
C THR A 32 -1.45 -8.74 -10.69
N ARG A 33 -2.77 -8.84 -10.56
CA ARG A 33 -3.59 -7.81 -9.89
C ARG A 33 -3.19 -7.62 -8.43
N ILE A 34 -3.02 -8.73 -7.70
CA ILE A 34 -2.59 -8.70 -6.30
C ILE A 34 -1.20 -8.06 -6.20
N HIS A 35 -0.29 -8.44 -7.07
CA HIS A 35 1.08 -7.91 -7.07
C HIS A 35 1.11 -6.40 -7.30
N ALA A 36 0.36 -5.91 -8.29
CA ALA A 36 0.26 -4.49 -8.55
C ALA A 36 -0.40 -3.75 -7.39
N ALA A 37 -1.51 -4.27 -6.89
CA ALA A 37 -2.25 -3.65 -5.78
C ALA A 37 -1.39 -3.55 -4.53
N THR A 38 -0.74 -4.62 -4.12
CA THR A 38 0.06 -4.62 -2.88
C THR A 38 1.26 -3.70 -2.97
N LYS A 39 1.99 -3.73 -4.08
CA LYS A 39 3.17 -2.86 -4.25
C LYS A 39 2.79 -1.38 -4.33
N CYS A 40 1.90 -1.04 -5.22
CA CYS A 40 1.56 0.36 -5.45
C CYS A 40 0.80 0.97 -4.28
N THR A 41 -0.11 0.23 -3.67
CA THR A 41 -0.85 0.71 -2.50
C THR A 41 0.07 0.93 -1.31
N THR A 42 0.98 0.01 -1.04
CA THR A 42 1.93 0.14 0.06
C THR A 42 2.85 1.35 -0.15
N PHE A 43 3.43 1.49 -1.33
CA PHE A 43 4.27 2.64 -1.66
C PHE A 43 3.50 3.95 -1.55
N GLY A 44 2.32 4.00 -2.13
CA GLY A 44 1.49 5.20 -2.10
C GLY A 44 1.12 5.60 -0.67
N THR A 45 0.71 4.64 0.15
CA THR A 45 0.33 4.90 1.54
C THR A 45 1.52 5.36 2.37
N ILE A 46 2.71 4.78 2.15
CA ILE A 46 3.93 5.22 2.85
C ILE A 46 4.20 6.70 2.56
N PHE A 47 4.11 7.13 1.31
CA PHE A 47 4.32 8.54 0.97
C PHE A 47 3.27 9.45 1.58
N ILE A 48 2.00 9.04 1.59
CA ILE A 48 0.92 9.82 2.21
C ILE A 48 1.16 9.96 3.71
N VAL A 49 1.57 8.88 4.38
CA VAL A 49 1.85 8.91 5.82
C VAL A 49 3.09 9.75 6.12
N LEU A 50 4.12 9.67 5.30
CA LEU A 50 5.29 10.55 5.44
C LEU A 50 4.88 12.02 5.34
N ALA A 51 4.02 12.37 4.41
CA ALA A 51 3.48 13.72 4.30
C ALA A 51 2.74 14.13 5.57
N THR A 52 1.90 13.25 6.11
CA THR A 52 1.14 13.50 7.34
C THR A 52 2.07 13.68 8.55
N VAL A 53 3.09 12.84 8.68
CA VAL A 53 4.07 12.94 9.77
C VAL A 53 4.85 14.25 9.68
N VAL A 54 5.33 14.62 8.50
CA VAL A 54 6.05 15.89 8.29
C VAL A 54 5.15 17.07 8.65
N TYR A 55 3.90 17.05 8.21
CA TYR A 55 2.93 18.08 8.53
C TYR A 55 2.67 18.18 10.03
N SER A 56 2.54 17.05 10.70
CA SER A 56 2.33 16.99 12.15
C SER A 56 3.52 17.57 12.92
N ILE A 57 4.74 17.21 12.54
CA ILE A 57 5.95 17.74 13.15
C ILE A 57 6.06 19.25 12.94
N TYR A 58 5.80 19.70 11.74
CA TYR A 58 5.86 21.14 11.40
C TYR A 58 4.89 21.97 12.23
N ASN A 59 3.68 21.47 12.47
CA ASN A 59 2.69 22.19 13.28
C ASN A 59 2.95 22.01 14.79
N TRP A 60 3.57 20.91 15.20
CA TRP A 60 3.89 20.69 16.61
C TRP A 60 5.00 21.60 17.12
N LEU A 61 6.02 21.83 16.31
CA LEU A 61 7.20 22.62 16.73
C LEU A 61 6.84 24.00 17.31
N PRO A 62 5.97 24.82 16.67
CA PRO A 62 5.62 26.13 17.23
C PRO A 62 4.55 26.08 18.33
N THR A 63 3.62 25.11 18.29
CA THR A 63 2.47 25.10 19.19
C THR A 63 2.62 24.16 20.36
N HIS A 64 3.44 23.11 20.24
CA HIS A 64 3.59 22.02 21.21
C HIS A 64 2.24 21.39 21.62
N ASP A 65 1.24 21.43 20.71
CA ASP A 65 -0.07 20.85 20.96
C ASP A 65 -0.01 19.31 20.86
N PRO A 66 -0.43 18.59 21.92
CA PRO A 66 -0.41 17.12 21.92
C PRO A 66 -1.19 16.47 20.76
N ARG A 67 -2.14 17.18 20.18
CA ARG A 67 -2.93 16.65 19.05
C ARG A 67 -2.04 16.29 17.86
N TRP A 68 -1.02 17.09 17.59
CA TRP A 68 -0.11 16.80 16.46
C TRP A 68 0.73 15.55 16.69
N VAL A 69 1.16 15.33 17.93
CA VAL A 69 1.86 14.09 18.31
C VAL A 69 0.95 12.88 18.12
N THR A 70 -0.30 13.01 18.54
CA THR A 70 -1.31 11.94 18.38
C THR A 70 -1.53 11.59 16.92
N ILE A 71 -1.67 12.59 16.06
CA ILE A 71 -1.84 12.38 14.60
C ILE A 71 -0.62 11.65 14.02
N GLY A 72 0.58 12.08 14.39
CA GLY A 72 1.82 11.45 13.92
C GLY A 72 1.92 9.98 14.34
N ILE A 73 1.62 9.68 15.59
CA ILE A 73 1.65 8.31 16.11
C ILE A 73 0.62 7.43 15.42
N HIS A 74 -0.62 7.90 15.29
CA HIS A 74 -1.66 7.15 14.60
C HIS A 74 -1.31 6.87 13.14
N SER A 75 -0.72 7.86 12.46
CA SER A 75 -0.28 7.68 11.08
C SER A 75 0.81 6.62 10.96
N ALA A 76 1.79 6.63 11.87
CA ALA A 76 2.83 5.60 11.92
C ALA A 76 2.25 4.21 12.17
N LEU A 77 1.27 4.10 13.08
CA LEU A 77 0.59 2.83 13.35
C LEU A 77 -0.15 2.31 12.12
N VAL A 78 -0.78 3.19 11.34
CA VAL A 78 -1.46 2.80 10.10
C VAL A 78 -0.48 2.13 9.15
N VAL A 79 0.71 2.68 8.96
CA VAL A 79 1.73 2.06 8.09
C VAL A 79 2.17 0.70 8.64
N ILE A 80 2.42 0.61 9.94
CA ILE A 80 2.83 -0.66 10.55
C ILE A 80 1.77 -1.73 10.32
N PHE A 81 0.51 -1.44 10.60
CA PHE A 81 -0.58 -2.39 10.37
C PHE A 81 -0.73 -2.73 8.89
N LEU A 82 -0.61 -1.75 8.00
CA LEU A 82 -0.70 -1.99 6.56
C LEU A 82 0.40 -2.93 6.07
N VAL A 83 1.64 -2.70 6.51
CA VAL A 83 2.79 -3.53 6.11
C VAL A 83 2.62 -4.96 6.61
N LEU A 84 2.02 -5.14 7.78
CA LEU A 84 1.76 -6.48 8.34
C LEU A 84 0.59 -7.18 7.68
N THR A 85 -0.49 -6.45 7.36
CA THR A 85 -1.72 -7.06 6.86
C THR A 85 -1.73 -7.27 5.35
N ASN A 86 -1.07 -6.43 4.57
CA ASN A 86 -1.04 -6.56 3.12
C ASN A 86 -0.47 -7.90 2.64
N PRO A 87 0.72 -8.35 3.10
CA PRO A 87 1.24 -9.64 2.68
C PRO A 87 0.33 -10.81 3.08
N VAL A 88 -0.26 -10.75 4.27
CA VAL A 88 -1.18 -11.80 4.74
C VAL A 88 -2.43 -11.85 3.88
N GLY A 89 -3.04 -10.71 3.60
CA GLY A 89 -4.22 -10.62 2.75
C GLY A 89 -3.94 -11.08 1.32
N ALA A 90 -2.84 -10.62 0.74
CA ALA A 90 -2.44 -11.02 -0.60
C ALA A 90 -2.17 -12.52 -0.70
N HIS A 91 -1.51 -13.08 0.30
CA HIS A 91 -1.25 -14.51 0.36
C HIS A 91 -2.55 -15.32 0.47
N ALA A 92 -3.48 -14.88 1.30
CA ALA A 92 -4.78 -15.53 1.46
C ALA A 92 -5.58 -15.52 0.16
N ILE A 93 -5.62 -14.39 -0.55
CA ILE A 93 -6.30 -14.27 -1.84
C ILE A 93 -5.63 -15.17 -2.88
N GLY A 94 -4.31 -15.18 -2.92
CA GLY A 94 -3.54 -16.03 -3.83
C GLY A 94 -3.82 -17.51 -3.63
N ARG A 95 -3.87 -17.95 -2.37
CA ARG A 95 -4.21 -19.34 -2.02
C ARG A 95 -5.64 -19.67 -2.41
N ALA A 96 -6.58 -18.79 -2.16
CA ALA A 96 -7.97 -18.98 -2.54
C ALA A 96 -8.14 -19.09 -4.05
N ALA A 97 -7.46 -18.23 -4.81
CA ALA A 97 -7.46 -18.28 -6.27
C ALA A 97 -6.87 -19.61 -6.76
N ARG A 98 -5.80 -20.06 -6.15
CA ARG A 98 -5.16 -21.33 -6.51
C ARG A 98 -6.10 -22.52 -6.26
N LYS A 99 -6.74 -22.57 -5.09
CA LYS A 99 -7.70 -23.63 -4.75
C LYS A 99 -8.92 -23.62 -5.66
N SER A 100 -9.30 -22.46 -6.19
CA SER A 100 -10.41 -22.34 -7.12
C SER A 100 -10.05 -22.75 -8.56
N GLY A 101 -8.80 -23.14 -8.79
CA GLY A 101 -8.35 -23.59 -10.11
C GLY A 101 -7.84 -22.48 -11.01
N ILE A 102 -7.75 -21.23 -10.52
CA ILE A 102 -7.23 -20.11 -11.28
C ILE A 102 -5.71 -20.21 -11.35
N ARG A 103 -5.16 -20.16 -12.56
CA ARG A 103 -3.71 -20.21 -12.78
C ARG A 103 -3.16 -18.87 -13.22
N PRO A 104 -1.88 -18.57 -12.93
CA PRO A 104 -1.25 -17.35 -13.44
C PRO A 104 -1.22 -17.34 -14.96
N TYR A 105 -1.53 -16.20 -15.54
CA TYR A 105 -1.49 -16.02 -16.99
C TYR A 105 -0.05 -16.12 -17.49
N GLY A 106 0.18 -17.01 -18.47
CA GLY A 106 1.49 -17.20 -19.05
C GLY A 106 2.45 -18.00 -18.19
N ALA A 107 2.01 -18.63 -17.10
CA ALA A 107 2.86 -19.47 -16.27
C ALA A 107 3.31 -20.72 -17.04
N VAL A 108 4.63 -20.93 -17.09
CA VAL A 108 5.23 -22.09 -17.75
C VAL A 108 5.40 -23.24 -16.77
N ILE A 109 5.82 -22.94 -15.53
CA ILE A 109 6.02 -23.91 -14.46
C ILE A 109 5.17 -23.50 -13.26
N ASP A 110 4.41 -24.44 -12.72
CA ASP A 110 3.58 -24.23 -11.55
C ASP A 110 3.93 -25.27 -10.50
N GLU A 111 4.77 -24.88 -9.54
CA GLU A 111 5.24 -25.77 -8.49
C GLU A 111 4.17 -26.11 -7.46
N LEU A 112 3.07 -25.34 -7.43
CA LEU A 112 1.97 -25.57 -6.50
C LEU A 112 0.87 -26.44 -7.07
N GLU A 113 0.99 -26.83 -8.34
CA GLU A 113 -0.01 -27.69 -8.98
C GLU A 113 -0.06 -29.05 -8.28
N GLY A 114 -1.25 -29.39 -7.80
CA GLY A 114 -1.47 -30.64 -7.07
C GLY A 114 -1.18 -30.59 -5.57
N ARG A 115 -0.64 -29.48 -5.06
CA ARG A 115 -0.33 -29.30 -3.62
C ARG A 115 -1.40 -28.53 -2.86
N LEU A 116 -2.24 -27.82 -3.54
CA LEU A 116 -3.30 -27.02 -2.94
C LEU A 116 -4.69 -27.50 -3.30
#